data_6eb8082c252256926a52ba0e3b81bc0d
#
_entry.id   6eb8082c252256926a52ba0e3b81bc0d
#
_cell.length_a   1.000
_cell.length_b   1.000
_cell.length_c   1.000
_cell.angle_alpha   90.00
_cell.angle_beta   90.00
_cell.angle_gamma   90.00
#
_symmetry.space_group_name_H-M   'P 1'
#
loop_
_entity.id
_entity.type
_entity.pdbx_description
1 polymer ?
#
loop_
_entity_poly.entity_id
_entity_poly.type
_entity_poly.pdbx_seq_one_letter_code
_entity_poly.pdbx_strand_id
1 'polypeptide(L)'
;DSAHMAEVALTYPSLSMKDMGRVSQWVQKGDFSRLLPEARPMGMYLSLKNLQGQRRYAELLCACKAAIALWEREDTFTILDIYLRMLCATACYELDRVDECDDHLLEAMKIALPNGFVTPFVQSWMTTGCEIEHLLEQRYPQWRDPVERVSMATWKNWIAFHNRYTRETITTLLTQREYRVAQMIV
;
A
#
# COMPACT_ATOMS: atom_id res chain seq x y z
N ASP A 1 5.80 -23.20 -9.75
CA ASP A 1 7.00 -23.64 -9.03
C ASP A 1 6.97 -23.12 -7.61
N SER A 2 7.03 -24.02 -6.61
CA SER A 2 6.85 -23.67 -5.18
C SER A 2 7.92 -22.69 -4.67
N ALA A 3 9.11 -22.70 -5.25
CA ALA A 3 10.19 -21.78 -4.89
C ALA A 3 9.83 -20.31 -5.18
N HIS A 4 9.23 -20.03 -6.32
CA HIS A 4 8.83 -18.66 -6.68
C HIS A 4 7.64 -18.16 -5.83
N MET A 5 6.74 -19.04 -5.42
CA MET A 5 5.66 -18.68 -4.49
C MET A 5 6.22 -18.34 -3.10
N ALA A 6 7.26 -19.05 -2.64
CA ALA A 6 7.97 -18.70 -1.41
C ALA A 6 8.67 -17.34 -1.52
N GLU A 7 9.27 -17.02 -2.66
CA GLU A 7 9.86 -15.70 -2.91
C GLU A 7 8.82 -14.57 -2.88
N VAL A 8 7.61 -14.78 -3.41
CA VAL A 8 6.49 -13.84 -3.29
C VAL A 8 6.18 -13.54 -1.83
N ALA A 9 6.06 -14.59 -1.01
CA ALA A 9 5.76 -14.45 0.42
C ALA A 9 6.87 -13.72 1.21
N LEU A 10 8.14 -13.89 0.83
CA LEU A 10 9.27 -13.23 1.46
C LEU A 10 9.46 -11.78 0.97
N THR A 11 9.09 -11.49 -0.27
CA THR A 11 9.24 -10.14 -0.85
C THR A 11 8.28 -9.14 -0.23
N TYR A 12 7.05 -9.53 0.09
CA TYR A 12 6.07 -8.61 0.68
C TYR A 12 6.51 -7.98 2.01
N PRO A 13 7.04 -8.73 3.00
CA PRO A 13 7.60 -8.12 4.21
C PRO A 13 8.77 -7.18 3.93
N SER A 14 9.68 -7.53 3.02
CA SER A 14 10.82 -6.68 2.65
C SER A 14 10.36 -5.34 2.08
N LEU A 15 9.40 -5.34 1.18
CA LEU A 15 8.79 -4.12 0.62
C LEU A 15 8.07 -3.30 1.70
N SER A 16 7.37 -3.96 2.62
CA SER A 16 6.67 -3.30 3.73
C SER A 16 7.62 -2.63 4.72
N MET A 17 8.83 -3.18 4.88
CA MET A 17 9.91 -2.64 5.72
C MET A 17 10.86 -1.71 4.96
N LYS A 18 10.59 -1.44 3.68
CA LYS A 18 11.46 -0.66 2.79
C LYS A 18 12.89 -1.22 2.68
N ASP A 19 13.07 -2.54 2.90
CA ASP A 19 14.33 -3.25 2.72
C ASP A 19 14.49 -3.65 1.25
N MET A 20 14.85 -2.68 0.43
CA MET A 20 15.00 -2.87 -1.02
C MET A 20 16.11 -3.84 -1.40
N GLY A 21 17.09 -4.06 -0.51
CA GLY A 21 18.19 -4.99 -0.75
C GLY A 21 17.76 -6.46 -0.79
N ARG A 22 16.62 -6.78 -0.19
CA ARG A 22 16.06 -8.15 -0.17
C ARG A 22 14.94 -8.38 -1.19
N VAL A 23 14.63 -7.39 -2.01
CA VAL A 23 13.61 -7.54 -3.06
C VAL A 23 14.17 -8.39 -4.19
N SER A 24 13.46 -9.45 -4.56
CA SER A 24 13.85 -10.37 -5.63
C SER A 24 14.03 -9.65 -6.96
N GLN A 25 15.04 -10.08 -7.73
CA GLN A 25 15.42 -9.42 -8.99
C GLN A 25 14.30 -9.43 -10.05
N TRP A 26 13.46 -10.47 -10.07
CA TRP A 26 12.30 -10.55 -10.96
C TRP A 26 11.23 -9.49 -10.63
N VAL A 27 11.03 -9.16 -9.35
CA VAL A 27 10.13 -8.07 -8.92
C VAL A 27 10.68 -6.72 -9.38
N GLN A 28 11.99 -6.50 -9.18
CA GLN A 28 12.65 -5.25 -9.60
C GLN A 28 12.57 -5.03 -11.11
N LYS A 29 12.64 -6.11 -11.89
CA LYS A 29 12.58 -6.08 -13.37
C LYS A 29 11.16 -6.14 -13.93
N GLY A 30 10.15 -6.46 -13.11
CA GLY A 30 8.79 -6.71 -13.59
C GLY A 30 8.68 -7.96 -14.48
N ASP A 31 9.53 -8.96 -14.26
CA ASP A 31 9.51 -10.22 -15.02
C ASP A 31 8.67 -11.27 -14.32
N PHE A 32 7.41 -11.37 -14.73
CA PHE A 32 6.45 -12.33 -14.17
C PHE A 32 6.33 -13.63 -14.99
N SER A 33 7.23 -13.87 -15.96
CA SER A 33 7.17 -15.03 -16.85
C SER A 33 7.21 -16.37 -16.13
N ARG A 34 7.89 -16.40 -14.98
CA ARG A 34 8.03 -17.60 -14.14
C ARG A 34 6.89 -17.82 -13.14
N LEU A 35 6.00 -16.84 -12.99
CA LEU A 35 4.82 -16.99 -12.13
C LEU A 35 3.70 -17.70 -12.90
N LEU A 36 2.94 -18.51 -12.16
CA LEU A 36 1.67 -19.03 -12.67
C LEU A 36 0.77 -17.86 -13.10
N PRO A 37 -0.04 -18.00 -14.14
CA PRO A 37 -0.91 -16.93 -14.64
C PRO A 37 -1.72 -16.26 -13.53
N GLU A 38 -2.27 -17.04 -12.60
CA GLU A 38 -3.11 -16.59 -11.48
C GLU A 38 -2.31 -15.79 -10.43
N ALA A 39 -0.98 -16.00 -10.36
CA ALA A 39 -0.09 -15.29 -9.44
C ALA A 39 0.52 -14.02 -10.05
N ARG A 40 0.43 -13.82 -11.36
CA ARG A 40 1.00 -12.65 -12.05
C ARG A 40 0.43 -11.31 -11.54
N PRO A 41 -0.87 -11.18 -11.26
CA PRO A 41 -1.42 -9.97 -10.66
C PRO A 41 -0.76 -9.60 -9.33
N MET A 42 -0.50 -10.58 -8.47
CA MET A 42 0.25 -10.36 -7.23
C MET A 42 1.71 -9.95 -7.51
N GLY A 43 2.37 -10.61 -8.45
CA GLY A 43 3.72 -10.25 -8.88
C GLY A 43 3.81 -8.81 -9.36
N MET A 44 2.84 -8.36 -10.15
CA MET A 44 2.74 -6.98 -10.61
C MET A 44 2.51 -6.02 -9.44
N TYR A 45 1.61 -6.33 -8.52
CA TYR A 45 1.41 -5.52 -7.32
C TYR A 45 2.72 -5.36 -6.51
N LEU A 46 3.50 -6.43 -6.34
CA LEU A 46 4.80 -6.35 -5.67
C LEU A 46 5.80 -5.46 -6.42
N SER A 47 5.82 -5.51 -7.75
CA SER A 47 6.66 -4.63 -8.56
C SER A 47 6.25 -3.15 -8.42
N LEU A 48 4.96 -2.86 -8.37
CA LEU A 48 4.44 -1.51 -8.10
C LEU A 48 4.78 -1.04 -6.68
N LYS A 49 4.68 -1.93 -5.69
CA LYS A 49 5.15 -1.64 -4.32
C LYS A 49 6.66 -1.36 -4.27
N ASN A 50 7.45 -2.02 -5.12
CA ASN A 50 8.88 -1.74 -5.23
C ASN A 50 9.14 -0.32 -5.80
N LEU A 51 8.38 0.13 -6.80
CA LEU A 51 8.44 1.52 -7.27
C LEU A 51 8.08 2.52 -6.16
N GLN A 52 7.06 2.22 -5.36
CA GLN A 52 6.70 3.02 -4.18
C GLN A 52 7.87 3.11 -3.19
N GLY A 53 8.50 1.98 -2.86
CA GLY A 53 9.64 1.93 -1.96
C GLY A 53 10.85 2.73 -2.46
N GLN A 54 11.05 2.77 -3.78
CA GLN A 54 12.09 3.56 -4.45
C GLN A 54 11.71 5.04 -4.64
N ARG A 55 10.54 5.48 -4.20
CA ARG A 55 9.99 6.84 -4.37
C ARG A 55 9.85 7.26 -5.85
N ARG A 56 9.69 6.31 -6.77
CA ARG A 56 9.49 6.55 -8.21
C ARG A 56 8.01 6.79 -8.50
N TYR A 57 7.45 7.83 -7.91
CA TYR A 57 5.99 8.04 -7.85
C TYR A 57 5.36 8.33 -9.22
N ALA A 58 6.03 9.05 -10.11
CA ALA A 58 5.51 9.30 -11.45
C ALA A 58 5.37 8.00 -12.27
N GLU A 59 6.37 7.12 -12.20
CA GLU A 59 6.33 5.82 -12.85
C GLU A 59 5.30 4.89 -12.20
N LEU A 60 5.23 4.91 -10.88
CA LEU A 60 4.21 4.18 -10.12
C LEU A 60 2.80 4.57 -10.57
N LEU A 61 2.51 5.87 -10.66
CA LEU A 61 1.20 6.36 -11.05
C LEU A 61 0.82 5.93 -12.46
N CYS A 62 1.74 6.08 -13.42
CA CYS A 62 1.52 5.65 -14.79
C CYS A 62 1.26 4.14 -14.89
N ALA A 63 2.07 3.33 -14.20
CA ALA A 63 1.94 1.88 -14.23
C ALA A 63 0.65 1.39 -13.54
N CYS A 64 0.26 2.00 -12.40
CA CYS A 64 -0.99 1.67 -11.73
C CYS A 64 -2.21 2.03 -12.58
N LYS A 65 -2.24 3.22 -13.20
CA LYS A 65 -3.34 3.62 -14.11
C LYS A 65 -3.47 2.67 -15.30
N ALA A 66 -2.35 2.27 -15.90
CA ALA A 66 -2.35 1.29 -16.98
C ALA A 66 -2.89 -0.07 -16.52
N ALA A 67 -2.50 -0.51 -15.33
CA ALA A 67 -2.98 -1.76 -14.75
C ALA A 67 -4.49 -1.73 -14.48
N ILE A 68 -5.00 -0.66 -13.88
CA ILE A 68 -6.44 -0.47 -13.64
C ILE A 68 -7.19 -0.55 -14.98
N ALA A 69 -6.76 0.19 -16.00
CA ALA A 69 -7.42 0.22 -17.31
C ALA A 69 -7.43 -1.14 -18.02
N LEU A 70 -6.40 -1.98 -17.79
CA LEU A 70 -6.38 -3.35 -18.31
C LEU A 70 -7.39 -4.26 -17.61
N TRP A 71 -7.60 -4.07 -16.32
CA TRP A 71 -8.43 -4.96 -15.48
C TRP A 71 -9.87 -4.51 -15.30
N GLU A 72 -10.20 -3.24 -15.54
CA GLU A 72 -11.60 -2.77 -15.62
C GLU A 72 -12.44 -3.56 -16.66
N ARG A 73 -11.76 -4.26 -17.58
CA ARG A 73 -12.42 -5.13 -18.58
C ARG A 73 -12.71 -6.55 -18.08
N GLU A 74 -12.16 -6.93 -16.95
CA GLU A 74 -12.29 -8.25 -16.37
C GLU A 74 -12.82 -8.14 -14.94
N ASP A 75 -14.09 -8.40 -14.71
CA ASP A 75 -14.80 -8.30 -13.40
C ASP A 75 -14.19 -9.15 -12.25
N THR A 76 -12.95 -9.61 -12.39
CA THR A 76 -12.39 -10.69 -11.58
C THR A 76 -11.49 -10.26 -10.44
N PHE A 77 -11.03 -9.00 -10.35
CA PHE A 77 -9.96 -8.61 -9.40
C PHE A 77 -10.28 -7.41 -8.50
N THR A 78 -11.47 -7.38 -7.91
CA THR A 78 -11.95 -6.27 -7.06
C THR A 78 -10.98 -5.90 -5.93
N ILE A 79 -10.38 -6.90 -5.25
CA ILE A 79 -9.42 -6.63 -4.16
C ILE A 79 -8.16 -5.94 -4.68
N LEU A 80 -7.65 -6.40 -5.81
CA LEU A 80 -6.44 -5.83 -6.41
C LEU A 80 -6.69 -4.41 -6.94
N ASP A 81 -7.88 -4.14 -7.51
CA ASP A 81 -8.27 -2.80 -7.92
C ASP A 81 -8.23 -1.81 -6.75
N ILE A 82 -8.75 -2.20 -5.58
CA ILE A 82 -8.66 -1.39 -4.37
C ILE A 82 -7.20 -1.05 -4.04
N TYR A 83 -6.31 -2.05 -4.03
CA TYR A 83 -4.90 -1.83 -3.72
C TYR A 83 -4.18 -0.98 -4.77
N LEU A 84 -4.52 -1.11 -6.05
CA LEU A 84 -3.96 -0.26 -7.11
C LEU A 84 -4.40 1.19 -6.95
N ARG A 85 -5.67 1.42 -6.63
CA ARG A 85 -6.18 2.77 -6.34
C ARG A 85 -5.48 3.39 -5.13
N MET A 86 -5.22 2.60 -4.09
CA MET A 86 -4.41 3.05 -2.94
C MET A 86 -2.97 3.42 -3.32
N LEU A 87 -2.35 2.68 -4.25
CA LEU A 87 -1.03 3.03 -4.78
C LEU A 87 -1.07 4.30 -5.65
N CYS A 88 -2.12 4.47 -6.48
CA CYS A 88 -2.35 5.71 -7.21
C CYS A 88 -2.50 6.89 -6.26
N ALA A 89 -3.35 6.76 -5.23
CA ALA A 89 -3.55 7.80 -4.22
C ALA A 89 -2.23 8.18 -3.53
N THR A 90 -1.44 7.19 -3.11
CA THR A 90 -0.12 7.44 -2.52
C THR A 90 0.80 8.19 -3.50
N ALA A 91 0.84 7.78 -4.77
CA ALA A 91 1.68 8.44 -5.76
C ALA A 91 1.21 9.87 -6.05
N CYS A 92 -0.10 10.10 -6.15
CA CYS A 92 -0.69 11.43 -6.34
C CYS A 92 -0.37 12.35 -5.15
N TYR A 93 -0.53 11.85 -3.93
CA TYR A 93 -0.20 12.58 -2.70
C TYR A 93 1.26 13.06 -2.68
N GLU A 94 2.19 12.17 -2.98
CA GLU A 94 3.63 12.46 -3.00
C GLU A 94 4.06 13.35 -4.20
N LEU A 95 3.17 13.51 -5.19
CA LEU A 95 3.35 14.40 -6.35
C LEU A 95 2.56 15.71 -6.22
N ASP A 96 2.02 16.02 -5.03
CA ASP A 96 1.18 17.21 -4.76
C ASP A 96 -0.07 17.32 -5.65
N ARG A 97 -0.64 16.16 -6.07
CA ARG A 97 -1.84 16.06 -6.90
C ARG A 97 -3.04 15.68 -6.03
N VAL A 98 -3.45 16.56 -5.14
CA VAL A 98 -4.42 16.29 -4.06
C VAL A 98 -5.78 15.85 -4.63
N ASP A 99 -6.32 16.54 -5.62
CA ASP A 99 -7.64 16.21 -6.21
C ASP A 99 -7.66 14.79 -6.76
N GLU A 100 -6.61 14.37 -7.47
CA GLU A 100 -6.51 13.00 -8.00
C GLU A 100 -6.27 11.96 -6.88
N CYS A 101 -5.58 12.34 -5.82
CA CYS A 101 -5.45 11.49 -4.63
C CYS A 101 -6.83 11.18 -4.04
N ASP A 102 -7.65 12.20 -3.85
CA ASP A 102 -9.01 12.08 -3.32
C ASP A 102 -9.90 11.23 -4.21
N ASP A 103 -9.84 11.42 -5.53
CA ASP A 103 -10.59 10.62 -6.49
C ASP A 103 -10.26 9.13 -6.36
N HIS A 104 -8.97 8.77 -6.31
CA HIS A 104 -8.55 7.39 -6.15
C HIS A 104 -8.94 6.81 -4.78
N LEU A 105 -8.84 7.59 -3.70
CA LEU A 105 -9.27 7.18 -2.36
C LEU A 105 -10.78 6.95 -2.30
N LEU A 106 -11.58 7.85 -2.87
CA LEU A 106 -13.05 7.73 -2.89
C LEU A 106 -13.50 6.48 -3.67
N GLU A 107 -12.92 6.21 -4.84
CA GLU A 107 -13.23 5.00 -5.60
C GLU A 107 -12.82 3.72 -4.83
N ALA A 108 -11.67 3.71 -4.15
CA ALA A 108 -11.30 2.59 -3.29
C ALA A 108 -12.28 2.43 -2.11
N MET A 109 -12.68 3.51 -1.45
CA MET A 109 -13.62 3.51 -0.34
C MET A 109 -15.01 3.00 -0.76
N LYS A 110 -15.50 3.43 -1.92
CA LYS A 110 -16.78 3.02 -2.49
C LYS A 110 -16.88 1.49 -2.66
N ILE A 111 -15.78 0.84 -3.02
CA ILE A 111 -15.72 -0.61 -3.21
C ILE A 111 -15.46 -1.33 -1.88
N ALA A 112 -14.53 -0.85 -1.08
CA ALA A 112 -14.02 -1.56 0.08
C ALA A 112 -14.91 -1.44 1.33
N LEU A 113 -15.37 -0.22 1.65
CA LEU A 113 -16.07 0.05 2.92
C LEU A 113 -17.41 -0.69 3.06
N PRO A 114 -18.28 -0.78 2.03
CA PRO A 114 -19.52 -1.55 2.15
C PRO A 114 -19.30 -3.04 2.47
N ASN A 115 -18.10 -3.56 2.15
CA ASN A 115 -17.69 -4.93 2.43
C ASN A 115 -16.89 -5.07 3.74
N GLY A 116 -16.78 -4.01 4.54
CA GLY A 116 -16.00 -4.01 5.78
C GLY A 116 -14.48 -4.13 5.57
N PHE A 117 -13.98 -3.91 4.34
CA PHE A 117 -12.59 -4.11 4.00
C PHE A 117 -11.77 -2.84 4.25
N VAL A 118 -11.29 -2.66 5.48
CA VAL A 118 -10.56 -1.46 5.94
C VAL A 118 -9.04 -1.57 5.80
N THR A 119 -8.50 -2.77 5.61
CA THR A 119 -7.05 -3.05 5.59
C THR A 119 -6.25 -2.18 4.62
N PRO A 120 -6.67 -1.91 3.37
CA PRO A 120 -5.91 -1.07 2.44
C PRO A 120 -5.68 0.35 2.96
N PHE A 121 -6.69 0.94 3.62
CA PHE A 121 -6.60 2.29 4.20
C PHE A 121 -5.64 2.31 5.39
N VAL A 122 -5.71 1.29 6.25
CA VAL A 122 -4.81 1.14 7.39
C VAL A 122 -3.35 1.00 6.94
N GLN A 123 -3.08 0.24 5.90
CA GLN A 123 -1.72 0.07 5.35
C GLN A 123 -1.15 1.35 4.73
N SER A 124 -2.00 2.21 4.20
CA SER A 124 -1.62 3.49 3.60
C SER A 124 -1.67 4.67 4.57
N TRP A 125 -2.10 4.43 5.82
CA TRP A 125 -2.31 5.47 6.84
C TRP A 125 -1.09 6.33 7.11
N MET A 126 0.11 5.74 7.05
CA MET A 126 1.38 6.45 7.23
C MET A 126 1.66 7.49 6.13
N THR A 127 1.11 7.32 4.95
CA THR A 127 1.38 8.18 3.79
C THR A 127 0.20 9.13 3.52
N THR A 128 -0.99 8.59 3.38
CA THR A 128 -2.20 9.32 2.97
C THR A 128 -3.24 9.41 4.09
N GLY A 129 -2.83 9.24 5.35
CA GLY A 129 -3.76 9.18 6.48
C GLY A 129 -4.58 10.45 6.68
N CYS A 130 -4.03 11.64 6.39
CA CYS A 130 -4.76 12.90 6.53
C CYS A 130 -5.92 12.98 5.53
N GLU A 131 -5.67 12.61 4.27
CA GLU A 131 -6.69 12.58 3.22
C GLU A 131 -7.73 11.50 3.48
N ILE A 132 -7.28 10.30 3.92
CA ILE A 132 -8.19 9.22 4.32
C ILE A 132 -9.12 9.70 5.46
N GLU A 133 -8.57 10.31 6.52
CA GLU A 133 -9.34 10.82 7.65
C GLU A 133 -10.36 11.87 7.20
N HIS A 134 -9.90 12.84 6.38
CA HIS A 134 -10.73 13.90 5.84
C HIS A 134 -11.92 13.35 5.01
N LEU A 135 -11.66 12.43 4.09
CA LEU A 135 -12.69 11.83 3.27
C LEU A 135 -13.64 10.94 4.06
N LEU A 136 -13.13 10.21 5.08
CA LEU A 136 -13.98 9.45 5.98
C LEU A 136 -14.92 10.38 6.76
N GLU A 137 -14.43 11.50 7.31
CA GLU A 137 -15.27 12.47 8.01
C GLU A 137 -16.37 13.05 7.13
N GLN A 138 -16.05 13.37 5.88
CA GLN A 138 -17.00 14.01 4.97
C GLN A 138 -17.99 13.05 4.30
N ARG A 139 -17.55 11.85 3.91
CA ARG A 139 -18.31 10.96 3.02
C ARG A 139 -18.74 9.65 3.70
N TYR A 140 -17.98 9.18 4.69
CA TYR A 140 -18.19 7.87 5.32
C TYR A 140 -17.99 7.93 6.84
N PRO A 141 -18.65 8.87 7.57
CA PRO A 141 -18.38 9.13 8.99
C PRO A 141 -18.52 7.89 9.88
N GLN A 142 -19.37 6.95 9.52
CA GLN A 142 -19.55 5.68 10.25
C GLN A 142 -18.32 4.78 10.21
N TRP A 143 -17.40 5.00 9.28
CA TRP A 143 -16.17 4.21 9.13
C TRP A 143 -14.93 4.85 9.75
N ARG A 144 -15.02 6.10 10.19
CA ARG A 144 -13.90 6.82 10.81
C ARG A 144 -13.32 6.07 12.00
N ASP A 145 -14.13 5.84 13.03
CA ASP A 145 -13.69 5.16 14.26
C ASP A 145 -13.24 3.70 14.03
N PRO A 146 -13.93 2.88 13.21
CA PRO A 146 -13.44 1.56 12.84
C PRO A 146 -12.05 1.57 12.19
N VAL A 147 -11.82 2.43 11.20
CA VAL A 147 -10.54 2.52 10.50
C VAL A 147 -9.42 3.02 11.42
N GLU A 148 -9.67 4.07 12.20
CA GLU A 148 -8.71 4.61 13.17
C GLU A 148 -8.30 3.56 14.21
N ARG A 149 -9.27 2.85 14.78
CA ARG A 149 -9.02 1.78 15.77
C ARG A 149 -8.11 0.68 15.21
N VAL A 150 -8.40 0.22 14.00
CA VAL A 150 -7.57 -0.81 13.34
C VAL A 150 -6.19 -0.26 13.00
N SER A 151 -6.10 1.01 12.57
CA SER A 151 -4.82 1.67 12.30
C SER A 151 -3.93 1.74 13.54
N MET A 152 -4.49 2.16 14.68
CA MET A 152 -3.76 2.22 15.95
C MET A 152 -3.27 0.84 16.42
N ALA A 153 -4.10 -0.19 16.28
CA ALA A 153 -3.72 -1.56 16.63
C ALA A 153 -2.62 -2.08 15.68
N THR A 154 -2.75 -1.80 14.39
CA THR A 154 -1.77 -2.19 13.38
C THR A 154 -0.43 -1.51 13.59
N TRP A 155 -0.41 -0.24 14.00
CA TRP A 155 0.81 0.49 14.30
C TRP A 155 1.65 -0.19 15.40
N LYS A 156 1.03 -0.58 16.49
CA LYS A 156 1.71 -1.30 17.59
C LYS A 156 2.31 -2.62 17.11
N ASN A 157 1.54 -3.38 16.32
CA ASN A 157 1.98 -4.64 15.76
C ASN A 157 3.11 -4.44 14.73
N TRP A 158 3.04 -3.37 13.92
CA TRP A 158 4.07 -3.02 12.96
C TRP A 158 5.40 -2.72 13.65
N ILE A 159 5.39 -1.95 14.74
CA ILE A 159 6.60 -1.66 15.53
C ILE A 159 7.22 -2.95 16.07
N ALA A 160 6.41 -3.84 16.65
CA ALA A 160 6.89 -5.11 17.17
C ALA A 160 7.50 -5.99 16.07
N PHE A 161 6.87 -6.02 14.89
CA PHE A 161 7.37 -6.75 13.73
C PHE A 161 8.65 -6.11 13.17
N HIS A 162 8.67 -4.78 13.01
CA HIS A 162 9.83 -4.02 12.55
C HIS A 162 11.04 -4.30 13.42
N ASN A 163 10.92 -4.14 14.74
CA ASN A 163 12.02 -4.36 15.67
C ASN A 163 12.58 -5.80 15.59
N ARG A 164 11.69 -6.79 15.39
CA ARG A 164 12.12 -8.18 15.21
C ARG A 164 12.84 -8.40 13.87
N TYR A 165 12.36 -7.77 12.81
CA TYR A 165 12.88 -7.96 11.45
C TYR A 165 14.20 -7.24 11.22
N THR A 166 14.31 -5.97 11.65
CA THR A 166 15.49 -5.12 11.43
C THR A 166 16.52 -5.27 12.54
N ARG A 167 16.13 -5.84 13.70
CA ARG A 167 16.91 -5.85 14.96
C ARG A 167 17.16 -4.45 15.53
N GLU A 168 16.37 -3.48 15.11
CA GLU A 168 16.35 -2.13 15.67
C GLU A 168 15.38 -2.05 16.85
N THR A 169 15.47 -0.96 17.62
CA THR A 169 14.58 -0.72 18.76
C THR A 169 13.84 0.60 18.55
N ILE A 170 12.83 0.58 17.71
CA ILE A 170 11.87 1.70 17.64
C ILE A 170 10.96 1.59 18.86
N THR A 171 10.84 2.69 19.61
CA THR A 171 9.98 2.73 20.78
C THR A 171 8.55 3.14 20.41
N THR A 172 7.58 2.66 21.18
CA THR A 172 6.16 3.05 21.05
C THR A 172 5.84 4.43 21.63
N LEU A 173 6.87 5.23 21.95
CA LEU A 173 6.69 6.55 22.57
C LEU A 173 6.11 7.58 21.61
N LEU A 174 6.38 7.43 20.31
CA LEU A 174 5.84 8.33 19.29
C LEU A 174 4.52 7.78 18.76
N THR A 175 3.55 8.65 18.59
CA THR A 175 2.39 8.35 17.76
C THR A 175 2.82 8.16 16.30
N GLN A 176 1.99 7.56 15.51
CA GLN A 176 2.26 7.36 14.08
C GLN A 176 2.54 8.68 13.35
N ARG A 177 1.84 9.76 13.71
CA ARG A 177 2.04 11.11 13.15
C ARG A 177 3.41 11.69 13.57
N GLU A 178 3.75 11.60 14.84
CA GLU A 178 5.04 12.08 15.35
C GLU A 178 6.21 11.31 14.73
N TYR A 179 6.09 9.99 14.57
CA TYR A 179 7.10 9.18 13.90
C TYR A 179 7.29 9.60 12.44
N ARG A 180 6.19 9.88 11.71
CA ARG A 180 6.26 10.40 10.35
C ARG A 180 6.99 11.75 10.28
N VAL A 181 6.65 12.68 11.16
CA VAL A 181 7.33 13.99 11.24
C VAL A 181 8.82 13.80 11.52
N ALA A 182 9.17 12.93 12.46
CA ALA A 182 10.56 12.63 12.77
C ALA A 182 11.34 12.09 11.56
N GLN A 183 10.71 11.23 10.73
CA GLN A 183 11.33 10.71 9.50
C GLN A 183 11.54 11.75 8.39
N MET A 184 10.78 12.86 8.41
CA MET A 184 10.91 13.94 7.42
C MET A 184 12.04 14.91 7.75
N ILE A 185 12.56 14.89 8.99
CA ILE A 185 13.58 15.82 9.48
C ILE A 185 15.01 15.23 9.33
N VAL A 186 15.11 13.93 9.12
CA VAL A 186 16.37 13.18 8.92
C VAL A 186 16.67 13.01 7.42
#